data_4d7fb9580cf4673e94ce6af8f3de219b
#
_entry.id   4d7fb9580cf4673e94ce6af8f3de219b
#
_cell.length_a   1.000
_cell.length_b   1.000
_cell.length_c   1.000
_cell.angle_alpha   90.00
_cell.angle_beta   90.00
_cell.angle_gamma   90.00
#
_symmetry.space_group_name_H-M   'P 1'
#
loop_
_entity.id
_entity.type
_entity.pdbx_description
1 polymer ?
#
loop_
_entity_poly.entity_id
_entity_poly.type
_entity_poly.pdbx_seq_one_letter_code
_entity_poly.pdbx_strand_id
1 'polypeptide(L)'
;MQWFRATCFHGLKYLCVNREVLKQNVIMRTEMKTSNECLYPTDVFLISCGMGCKRITVSDIAYIEAMKDNCIIHMVEGKRYTQSCPMGDIEPELNPNMFKRIHRSFIVNIRYIDMYYYGYVVLVNGMEVHIGDKYRDALKSSFHFWGSRNRNK
;
A
#
# COMPACT_ATOMS: atom_id res chain seq x y z
N MET A 1 25.76 -25.01 28.10
CA MET A 1 26.31 -24.45 26.83
C MET A 1 25.98 -25.45 25.73
N GLN A 2 24.93 -25.20 24.96
CA GLN A 2 24.63 -25.99 23.76
C GLN A 2 24.37 -24.99 22.62
N TRP A 3 25.25 -25.04 21.64
CA TRP A 3 25.19 -24.30 20.40
C TRP A 3 24.19 -24.95 19.46
N PHE A 4 23.11 -24.31 19.12
CA PHE A 4 22.25 -24.73 18.00
C PHE A 4 22.89 -24.29 16.69
N ARG A 5 23.37 -25.25 15.92
CA ARG A 5 23.77 -25.13 14.54
C ARG A 5 22.51 -24.87 13.72
N ALA A 6 22.38 -23.67 13.16
CA ALA A 6 21.44 -23.40 12.11
C ALA A 6 21.97 -23.95 10.79
N THR A 7 21.42 -25.05 10.34
CA THR A 7 21.63 -25.57 8.98
C THR A 7 20.81 -24.72 8.00
N CYS A 8 21.52 -24.09 7.11
CA CYS A 8 20.97 -23.34 5.98
C CYS A 8 20.31 -24.32 5.01
N PHE A 9 18.97 -24.32 4.88
CA PHE A 9 18.25 -25.02 3.84
C PHE A 9 17.72 -24.02 2.80
N HIS A 10 18.02 -24.35 1.55
CA HIS A 10 17.59 -23.63 0.35
C HIS A 10 16.06 -23.49 0.29
N GLY A 11 15.58 -22.30 -0.07
CA GLY A 11 14.19 -22.09 -0.53
C GLY A 11 13.27 -21.48 0.51
N LEU A 12 13.68 -20.46 1.22
CA LEU A 12 12.78 -19.71 2.11
C LEU A 12 12.22 -18.50 1.39
N LYS A 13 10.93 -18.65 1.07
CA LYS A 13 9.99 -17.56 0.86
C LYS A 13 9.90 -16.73 2.15
N TYR A 14 10.83 -15.81 2.35
CA TYR A 14 10.71 -14.81 3.40
C TYR A 14 9.94 -13.62 2.86
N LEU A 15 8.72 -13.67 3.10
CA LEU A 15 7.78 -12.71 3.63
C LEU A 15 6.38 -13.31 3.59
N CYS A 16 6.26 -14.46 4.16
CA CYS A 16 5.01 -14.76 4.82
C CYS A 16 5.13 -14.13 6.21
N VAL A 17 4.64 -12.94 6.38
CA VAL A 17 4.03 -12.61 7.66
C VAL A 17 3.13 -13.81 7.94
N ASN A 18 3.51 -14.59 8.95
CA ASN A 18 2.91 -15.86 9.25
C ASN A 18 1.38 -15.72 9.19
N ARG A 19 0.72 -16.51 8.36
CA ARG A 19 -0.75 -16.49 8.15
C ARG A 19 -1.51 -16.52 9.48
N GLU A 20 -0.90 -17.06 10.51
CA GLU A 20 -1.40 -17.09 11.89
C GLU A 20 -1.35 -15.71 12.56
N VAL A 21 -0.28 -14.93 12.32
CA VAL A 21 -0.15 -13.55 12.83
C VAL A 21 -1.16 -12.63 12.15
N LEU A 22 -1.44 -12.85 10.84
CA LEU A 22 -2.50 -12.13 10.13
C LEU A 22 -3.89 -12.48 10.66
N LYS A 23 -4.16 -13.75 10.99
CA LYS A 23 -5.42 -14.15 11.61
C LYS A 23 -5.61 -13.55 13.01
N GLN A 24 -4.56 -13.53 13.83
CA GLN A 24 -4.61 -12.91 15.15
C GLN A 24 -4.80 -11.39 15.06
N ASN A 25 -4.13 -10.71 14.11
CA ASN A 25 -4.34 -9.28 13.88
C ASN A 25 -5.76 -8.97 13.37
N VAL A 26 -6.36 -9.84 12.56
CA VAL A 26 -7.75 -9.67 12.10
C VAL A 26 -8.73 -9.89 13.25
N ILE A 27 -8.49 -10.86 14.13
CA ILE A 27 -9.35 -11.12 15.31
C ILE A 27 -9.25 -9.98 16.31
N MET A 28 -8.05 -9.44 16.59
CA MET A 28 -7.88 -8.25 17.43
C MET A 28 -8.53 -6.99 16.85
N ARG A 29 -8.58 -6.86 15.52
CA ARG A 29 -9.27 -5.75 14.83
C ARG A 29 -10.79 -5.77 15.04
N THR A 30 -11.39 -6.91 15.30
CA THR A 30 -12.84 -7.05 15.45
C THR A 30 -13.30 -6.69 16.88
N GLU A 31 -12.43 -6.79 17.87
CA GLU A 31 -12.78 -6.53 19.28
C GLU A 31 -12.45 -5.11 19.80
N MET A 32 -11.72 -4.29 18.99
CA MET A 32 -11.33 -2.91 19.37
C MET A 32 -12.15 -1.84 18.65
N LYS A 33 -13.45 -1.92 18.69
CA LYS A 33 -14.36 -0.86 18.18
C LYS A 33 -14.75 0.12 19.27
N THR A 34 -13.77 0.66 20.02
CA THR A 34 -14.02 1.85 20.86
C THR A 34 -12.68 2.50 21.25
N SER A 35 -12.21 3.37 20.40
CA SER A 35 -11.41 4.58 20.66
C SER A 35 -10.68 4.97 19.35
N ASN A 36 -10.47 6.24 19.13
CA ASN A 36 -9.75 6.85 18.00
C ASN A 36 -8.24 6.45 17.94
N GLU A 37 -7.92 5.18 18.19
CA GLU A 37 -6.57 4.67 18.01
C GLU A 37 -6.36 4.34 16.53
N CYS A 38 -5.29 4.89 15.99
CA CYS A 38 -4.82 4.64 14.63
C CYS A 38 -4.74 3.12 14.38
N LEU A 39 -5.58 2.60 13.50
CA LEU A 39 -5.66 1.17 13.16
C LEU A 39 -4.34 0.62 12.58
N TYR A 40 -3.42 1.51 12.25
CA TYR A 40 -2.12 1.25 11.63
C TYR A 40 -1.02 1.83 12.51
N PRO A 41 -0.53 1.05 13.49
CA PRO A 41 0.37 1.53 14.54
C PRO A 41 1.79 1.87 14.07
N THR A 42 2.11 1.62 12.80
CA THR A 42 3.46 1.87 12.29
C THR A 42 3.44 2.70 11.01
N ASP A 43 4.04 3.89 11.08
CA ASP A 43 4.36 4.70 9.90
C ASP A 43 5.57 4.15 9.11
N VAL A 44 5.96 2.90 9.40
CA VAL A 44 7.19 2.31 8.89
C VAL A 44 6.97 0.87 8.46
N PHE A 45 7.45 0.51 7.27
CA PHE A 45 7.55 -0.86 6.81
C PHE A 45 9.01 -1.32 6.79
N LEU A 46 9.22 -2.60 7.06
CA LEU A 46 10.45 -3.31 6.79
C LEU A 46 10.26 -4.13 5.51
N ILE A 47 10.93 -3.73 4.45
CA ILE A 47 10.88 -4.41 3.15
C ILE A 47 12.13 -5.24 2.93
N SER A 48 11.97 -6.39 2.27
CA SER A 48 13.09 -7.26 1.91
C SER A 48 14.03 -6.55 0.93
N CYS A 49 15.34 -6.55 1.23
CA CYS A 49 16.36 -5.92 0.41
C CYS A 49 17.67 -6.72 0.50
N GLY A 50 17.96 -7.54 -0.52
CA GLY A 50 19.13 -8.42 -0.50
C GLY A 50 19.09 -9.43 0.64
N MET A 51 20.11 -9.46 1.48
CA MET A 51 20.19 -10.37 2.65
C MET A 51 19.58 -9.77 3.94
N GLY A 52 18.91 -8.63 3.85
CA GLY A 52 18.36 -7.93 5.01
C GLY A 52 17.01 -7.30 4.76
N CYS A 53 16.54 -6.54 5.74
CA CYS A 53 15.35 -5.73 5.63
C CYS A 53 15.70 -4.24 5.67
N LYS A 54 15.11 -3.48 4.75
CA LYS A 54 15.24 -2.01 4.72
C LYS A 54 13.99 -1.39 5.33
N ARG A 55 14.22 -0.44 6.22
CA ARG A 55 13.17 0.42 6.75
C ARG A 55 12.77 1.47 5.71
N ILE A 56 11.47 1.60 5.44
CA ILE A 56 10.88 2.67 4.64
C ILE A 56 9.76 3.34 5.43
N THR A 57 9.58 4.64 5.22
CA THR A 57 8.47 5.40 5.80
C THR A 57 7.24 5.26 4.89
N VAL A 58 6.10 4.89 5.46
CA VAL A 58 4.87 4.64 4.70
C VAL A 58 4.37 5.92 4.02
N SER A 59 4.50 7.08 4.69
CA SER A 59 4.11 8.38 4.14
C SER A 59 4.90 8.77 2.89
N ASP A 60 6.12 8.25 2.73
CA ASP A 60 7.01 8.56 1.60
C ASP A 60 6.77 7.64 0.39
N ILE A 61 5.85 6.68 0.50
CA ILE A 61 5.41 5.86 -0.62
C ILE A 61 4.47 6.70 -1.49
N ALA A 62 4.84 6.93 -2.75
CA ALA A 62 4.03 7.66 -3.71
C ALA A 62 2.93 6.77 -4.31
N TYR A 63 3.30 5.60 -4.77
CA TYR A 63 2.37 4.60 -5.31
C TYR A 63 3.00 3.21 -5.32
N ILE A 64 2.16 2.19 -5.48
CA ILE A 64 2.56 0.79 -5.61
C ILE A 64 2.03 0.26 -6.94
N GLU A 65 2.90 -0.38 -7.70
CA GLU A 65 2.61 -0.95 -9.01
C GLU A 65 2.70 -2.48 -8.96
N ALA A 66 1.68 -3.17 -9.47
CA ALA A 66 1.71 -4.62 -9.62
C ALA A 66 2.50 -5.02 -10.87
N MET A 67 3.40 -5.97 -10.71
CA MET A 67 4.15 -6.60 -11.80
C MET A 67 4.09 -8.12 -11.67
N LYS A 68 3.09 -8.75 -12.29
CA LYS A 68 2.80 -10.20 -12.15
C LYS A 68 2.62 -10.58 -10.67
N ASP A 69 3.50 -11.43 -10.14
CA ASP A 69 3.48 -11.92 -8.76
C ASP A 69 4.26 -11.01 -7.79
N ASN A 70 4.77 -9.88 -8.26
CA ASN A 70 5.55 -8.92 -7.49
C ASN A 70 4.84 -7.58 -7.41
N CYS A 71 5.25 -6.77 -6.45
CA CYS A 71 4.90 -5.36 -6.38
C CYS A 71 6.15 -4.49 -6.39
N ILE A 72 6.05 -3.34 -7.04
CA ILE A 72 7.09 -2.31 -7.02
C ILE A 72 6.56 -1.15 -6.17
N ILE A 73 7.26 -0.85 -5.10
CA ILE A 73 6.99 0.30 -4.24
C ILE A 73 7.80 1.47 -4.76
N HIS A 74 7.12 2.53 -5.18
CA HIS A 74 7.72 3.75 -5.68
C HIS A 74 7.70 4.82 -4.60
N MET A 75 8.88 5.29 -4.20
CA MET A 75 9.03 6.35 -3.21
C MET A 75 8.99 7.72 -3.88
N VAL A 76 8.56 8.73 -3.13
CA VAL A 76 8.49 10.13 -3.58
C VAL A 76 9.86 10.63 -4.08
N GLU A 77 10.93 10.23 -3.41
CA GLU A 77 12.31 10.56 -3.78
C GLU A 77 12.81 9.86 -5.07
N GLY A 78 11.96 9.09 -5.75
CA GLY A 78 12.27 8.37 -6.99
C GLY A 78 12.91 6.99 -6.80
N LYS A 79 13.21 6.58 -5.57
CA LYS A 79 13.66 5.21 -5.28
C LYS A 79 12.55 4.20 -5.50
N ARG A 80 12.92 2.99 -5.91
CA ARG A 80 12.00 1.88 -6.15
C ARG A 80 12.46 0.63 -5.43
N TYR A 81 11.51 -0.13 -4.89
CA TYR A 81 11.78 -1.40 -4.21
C TYR A 81 10.81 -2.46 -4.72
N THR A 82 11.35 -3.56 -5.22
CA THR A 82 10.54 -4.71 -5.66
C THR A 82 10.34 -5.66 -4.49
N GLN A 83 9.10 -6.06 -4.28
CA GLN A 83 8.71 -7.04 -3.27
C GLN A 83 8.04 -8.24 -3.94
N SER A 84 8.44 -9.46 -3.56
CA SER A 84 7.88 -10.70 -4.08
C SER A 84 6.58 -11.06 -3.36
N CYS A 85 5.57 -10.21 -3.51
CA CYS A 85 4.23 -10.41 -2.98
C CYS A 85 3.20 -9.81 -3.93
N PRO A 86 2.05 -10.43 -4.10
CA PRO A 86 0.97 -9.88 -4.90
C PRO A 86 0.36 -8.64 -4.24
N MET A 87 -0.18 -7.74 -5.06
CA MET A 87 -0.79 -6.49 -4.58
C MET A 87 -1.94 -6.73 -3.58
N GLY A 88 -2.67 -7.83 -3.72
CA GLY A 88 -3.75 -8.20 -2.81
C GLY A 88 -3.28 -8.47 -1.37
N ASP A 89 -2.01 -8.83 -1.18
CA ASP A 89 -1.44 -9.08 0.15
C ASP A 89 -0.93 -7.78 0.81
N ILE A 90 -0.48 -6.81 0.00
CA ILE A 90 -0.03 -5.50 0.50
C ILE A 90 -1.22 -4.57 0.81
N GLU A 91 -2.25 -4.58 -0.03
CA GLU A 91 -3.38 -3.65 0.08
C GLU A 91 -4.02 -3.61 1.48
N PRO A 92 -4.26 -4.74 2.18
CA PRO A 92 -4.83 -4.72 3.53
C PRO A 92 -3.91 -4.11 4.61
N GLU A 93 -2.60 -4.09 4.37
CA GLU A 93 -1.61 -3.54 5.29
C GLU A 93 -1.47 -2.01 5.18
N LEU A 94 -2.02 -1.43 4.11
CA LEU A 94 -1.98 0.02 3.86
C LEU A 94 -3.15 0.73 4.53
N ASN A 95 -2.88 1.91 5.08
CA ASN A 95 -3.94 2.78 5.62
C ASN A 95 -4.90 3.22 4.50
N PRO A 96 -6.19 2.81 4.53
CA PRO A 96 -7.14 3.13 3.47
C PRO A 96 -7.51 4.62 3.39
N ASN A 97 -7.17 5.43 4.40
CA ASN A 97 -7.33 6.89 4.36
C ASN A 97 -6.18 7.58 3.62
N MET A 98 -5.08 6.87 3.41
CA MET A 98 -3.89 7.38 2.75
C MET A 98 -3.71 6.76 1.36
N PHE A 99 -4.00 5.47 1.24
CA PHE A 99 -3.80 4.71 0.01
C PHE A 99 -5.14 4.29 -0.59
N LYS A 100 -5.26 4.46 -1.90
CA LYS A 100 -6.43 4.01 -2.66
C LYS A 100 -6.00 3.17 -3.85
N ARG A 101 -6.64 2.02 -4.00
CA ARG A 101 -6.51 1.25 -5.22
C ARG A 101 -7.33 1.92 -6.31
N ILE A 102 -6.68 2.33 -7.38
CA ILE A 102 -7.32 3.05 -8.51
C ILE A 102 -7.31 2.24 -9.80
N HIS A 103 -6.54 1.17 -9.83
CA HIS A 103 -6.46 0.26 -10.96
C HIS A 103 -6.15 -1.16 -10.47
N ARG A 104 -6.40 -2.18 -11.31
CA ARG A 104 -5.99 -3.56 -10.97
C ARG A 104 -4.50 -3.67 -10.66
N SER A 105 -3.68 -2.78 -11.22
CA SER A 105 -2.22 -2.77 -11.08
C SER A 105 -1.68 -1.57 -10.31
N PHE A 106 -2.52 -0.67 -9.79
CA PHE A 106 -2.04 0.53 -9.10
C PHE A 106 -2.81 0.83 -7.82
N ILE A 107 -2.04 1.02 -6.74
CA ILE A 107 -2.47 1.65 -5.49
C ILE A 107 -1.70 2.96 -5.37
N VAL A 108 -2.39 4.08 -5.15
CA VAL A 108 -1.76 5.41 -5.03
C VAL A 108 -1.94 5.98 -3.63
N ASN A 109 -0.96 6.71 -3.18
CA ASN A 109 -1.10 7.56 -2.01
C ASN A 109 -1.80 8.85 -2.43
N ILE A 110 -2.98 9.11 -1.88
CA ILE A 110 -3.81 10.26 -2.26
C ILE A 110 -3.15 11.61 -1.99
N ARG A 111 -2.17 11.67 -1.09
CA ARG A 111 -1.39 12.89 -0.80
C ARG A 111 -0.50 13.32 -1.97
N TYR A 112 -0.16 12.41 -2.86
CA TYR A 112 0.71 12.66 -4.01
C TYR A 112 -0.05 12.72 -5.33
N ILE A 113 -1.38 12.83 -5.27
CA ILE A 113 -2.20 13.17 -6.44
C ILE A 113 -2.15 14.69 -6.59
N ASP A 114 -1.55 15.15 -7.69
CA ASP A 114 -1.48 16.56 -8.05
C ASP A 114 -2.75 17.01 -8.80
N MET A 115 -3.17 16.21 -9.80
CA MET A 115 -4.35 16.50 -10.59
C MET A 115 -5.26 15.29 -10.72
N TYR A 116 -6.57 15.53 -10.63
CA TYR A 116 -7.60 14.51 -10.83
C TYR A 116 -8.42 14.80 -12.08
N TYR A 117 -8.40 13.85 -13.01
CA TYR A 117 -9.26 13.85 -14.20
C TYR A 117 -10.26 12.70 -14.14
N TYR A 118 -11.30 12.74 -14.95
CA TYR A 118 -12.37 11.72 -14.92
C TYR A 118 -11.84 10.29 -15.13
N GLY A 119 -10.84 10.10 -15.98
CA GLY A 119 -10.30 8.80 -16.35
C GLY A 119 -8.88 8.49 -15.84
N TYR A 120 -8.19 9.45 -15.27
CA TYR A 120 -6.83 9.29 -14.77
C TYR A 120 -6.49 10.33 -13.70
N VAL A 121 -5.42 10.07 -12.98
CA VAL A 121 -4.79 11.03 -12.06
C VAL A 121 -3.38 11.31 -12.51
N VAL A 122 -2.88 12.51 -12.22
CA VAL A 122 -1.48 12.88 -12.35
C VAL A 122 -0.88 12.96 -10.95
N LEU A 123 0.23 12.28 -10.75
CA LEU A 123 0.98 12.32 -9.49
C LEU A 123 1.97 13.49 -9.50
N VAL A 124 2.42 13.91 -8.32
CA VAL A 124 3.39 15.04 -8.15
C VAL A 124 4.71 14.84 -8.91
N ASN A 125 5.04 13.62 -9.30
CA ASN A 125 6.20 13.32 -10.14
C ASN A 125 5.89 13.39 -11.65
N GLY A 126 4.68 13.83 -12.04
CA GLY A 126 4.21 13.92 -13.42
C GLY A 126 3.72 12.60 -14.01
N MET A 127 3.69 11.52 -13.26
CA MET A 127 3.20 10.23 -13.76
C MET A 127 1.69 10.24 -13.89
N GLU A 128 1.17 9.84 -15.04
CA GLU A 128 -0.26 9.63 -15.28
C GLU A 128 -0.64 8.18 -14.96
N VAL A 129 -1.67 8.01 -14.14
CA VAL A 129 -2.20 6.68 -13.77
C VAL A 129 -3.68 6.62 -14.11
N HIS A 130 -4.06 5.68 -14.98
CA HIS A 130 -5.46 5.46 -15.36
C HIS A 130 -6.28 4.90 -14.20
N ILE A 131 -7.50 5.42 -14.07
CA ILE A 131 -8.47 4.95 -13.07
C ILE A 131 -9.37 3.90 -13.73
N GLY A 132 -9.33 2.67 -13.21
CA GLY A 132 -10.27 1.64 -13.65
C GLY A 132 -11.70 1.95 -13.22
N ASP A 133 -12.68 1.66 -14.07
CA ASP A 133 -14.09 2.07 -13.85
C ASP A 133 -14.64 1.71 -12.47
N LYS A 134 -14.34 0.51 -11.99
CA LYS A 134 -14.80 0.04 -10.67
C LYS A 134 -14.18 0.77 -9.47
N TYR A 135 -13.09 1.50 -9.66
CA TYR A 135 -12.40 2.23 -8.58
C TYR A 135 -12.72 3.73 -8.56
N ARG A 136 -13.40 4.23 -9.60
CA ARG A 136 -13.62 5.66 -9.81
C ARG A 136 -14.41 6.30 -8.68
N ASP A 137 -15.52 5.71 -8.30
CA ASP A 137 -16.38 6.27 -7.26
C ASP A 137 -15.72 6.22 -5.88
N ALA A 138 -15.01 5.12 -5.58
CA ALA A 138 -14.24 4.99 -4.33
C ALA A 138 -13.12 6.03 -4.23
N LEU A 139 -12.42 6.32 -5.33
CA LEU A 139 -11.40 7.36 -5.34
C LEU A 139 -12.04 8.75 -5.23
N LYS A 140 -13.10 9.02 -5.99
CA LYS A 140 -13.81 10.30 -5.96
C LYS A 140 -14.33 10.64 -4.57
N SER A 141 -14.85 9.67 -3.83
CA SER A 141 -15.34 9.88 -2.46
C SER A 141 -14.24 10.22 -1.44
N SER A 142 -12.96 10.02 -1.80
CA SER A 142 -11.81 10.35 -0.95
C SER A 142 -11.44 11.83 -1.00
N PHE A 143 -12.07 12.62 -1.90
CA PHE A 143 -11.76 14.03 -2.09
C PHE A 143 -12.97 14.91 -1.82
N HIS A 144 -12.70 16.11 -1.29
CA HIS A 144 -13.68 17.17 -1.22
C HIS A 144 -13.45 18.14 -2.38
N PHE A 145 -14.41 18.17 -3.33
CA PHE A 145 -14.30 19.02 -4.52
C PHE A 145 -14.85 20.42 -4.24
N TRP A 146 -13.97 21.42 -4.25
CA TRP A 146 -14.34 22.83 -4.14
C TRP A 146 -14.63 23.42 -5.53
N GLY A 147 -15.68 24.23 -5.64
CA GLY A 147 -15.99 24.96 -6.88
C GLY A 147 -16.61 24.15 -8.00
N SER A 148 -16.91 22.87 -7.81
CA SER A 148 -17.73 22.12 -8.76
C SER A 148 -19.16 22.66 -8.68
N ARG A 149 -19.58 23.48 -9.65
CA ARG A 149 -20.99 23.83 -9.80
C ARG A 149 -21.75 22.53 -10.05
N ASN A 150 -22.64 22.17 -9.11
CA ASN A 150 -23.62 21.12 -9.35
C ASN A 150 -24.46 21.53 -10.58
N ARG A 151 -24.10 21.02 -11.75
CA ARG A 151 -24.94 21.09 -12.95
C ARG A 151 -25.95 19.94 -12.89
N ASN A 152 -26.73 19.89 -11.82
CA ASN A 152 -27.97 19.14 -11.80
C ASN A 152 -29.08 20.18 -11.96
N LYS A 153 -29.46 20.41 -13.22
CA LYS A 153 -30.80 20.85 -13.61
C LYS A 153 -31.32 19.84 -14.61
#